data_90a766dee7ca31c94bf4add0d15b5033
#
_entry.id   90a766dee7ca31c94bf4add0d15b5033
#
_cell.length_a   1.000
_cell.length_b   1.000
_cell.length_c   1.000
_cell.angle_alpha   90.00
_cell.angle_beta   90.00
_cell.angle_gamma   90.00
#
_symmetry.space_group_name_H-M   'P 1'
#
loop_
_entity.id
_entity.type
_entity.pdbx_description
1 polymer ?
#
loop_
_entity_poly.entity_id
_entity_poly.type
_entity_poly.pdbx_seq_one_letter_code
_entity_poly.pdbx_strand_id
1 'polypeptide(L)'
;MSKQIVKTDSVAQPIGPYSLGVRSGNLVFVSGTVGWRPDGSIPAGIKEQCRQMYENVQRVLNAAGSSLDHVVSTTTYLVNAADYRVLNEVRAQYFAKDAPASAVVVVKELVRPELLVEVEAVAEIPTRRARAASGGRRSVRQAKPKRR
;
A
#
# COMPACT_ATOMS: atom_id res chain seq x y z
N MET A 1 -21.05 13.92 0.91
CA MET A 1 -19.61 14.05 1.15
C MET A 1 -18.91 14.19 -0.21
N SER A 2 -18.04 15.19 -0.37
CA SER A 2 -17.29 15.39 -1.63
C SER A 2 -16.07 14.48 -1.67
N LYS A 3 -15.74 13.94 -2.84
CA LYS A 3 -14.47 13.23 -3.05
C LYS A 3 -13.30 14.20 -2.93
N GLN A 4 -12.20 13.73 -2.36
CA GLN A 4 -10.94 14.47 -2.24
C GLN A 4 -9.85 13.74 -3.03
N ILE A 5 -9.14 14.48 -3.87
CA ILE A 5 -8.05 13.93 -4.67
C ILE A 5 -6.79 13.84 -3.81
N VAL A 6 -6.17 12.68 -3.78
CA VAL A 6 -4.88 12.45 -3.12
C VAL A 6 -3.76 12.91 -4.06
N LYS A 7 -2.89 13.77 -3.55
CA LYS A 7 -1.74 14.30 -4.29
C LYS A 7 -0.47 14.09 -3.49
N THR A 8 0.60 13.65 -4.15
CA THR A 8 1.94 13.55 -3.58
C THR A 8 2.97 13.54 -4.70
N ASP A 9 4.12 14.15 -4.47
CA ASP A 9 5.24 14.15 -5.39
C ASP A 9 6.22 12.99 -5.15
N SER A 10 5.94 12.15 -4.15
CA SER A 10 6.81 11.04 -3.75
C SER A 10 6.67 9.78 -4.61
N VAL A 11 5.78 9.78 -5.60
CA VAL A 11 5.58 8.72 -6.59
C VAL A 11 5.55 9.30 -8.00
N ALA A 12 5.70 8.45 -9.01
CA ALA A 12 5.52 8.84 -10.39
C ALA A 12 4.12 9.43 -10.62
N GLN A 13 4.03 10.54 -11.35
CA GLN A 13 2.75 11.21 -11.60
C GLN A 13 1.89 10.46 -12.61
N PRO A 14 0.56 10.59 -12.54
CA PRO A 14 -0.34 9.99 -13.52
C PRO A 14 0.00 10.40 -14.95
N ILE A 15 0.00 9.43 -15.85
CA ILE A 15 0.25 9.65 -17.29
C ILE A 15 -1.05 9.81 -18.10
N GLY A 16 -2.20 9.86 -17.43
CA GLY A 16 -3.52 9.97 -18.04
C GLY A 16 -4.50 10.74 -17.13
N PRO A 17 -5.78 10.84 -17.53
CA PRO A 17 -6.79 11.58 -16.80
C PRO A 17 -7.34 10.79 -15.60
N TYR A 18 -6.47 10.44 -14.64
CA TYR A 18 -6.81 9.77 -13.38
C TYR A 18 -6.00 10.36 -12.22
N SER A 19 -6.39 10.04 -11.00
CA SER A 19 -5.71 10.47 -9.77
C SER A 19 -4.92 9.33 -9.18
N LEU A 20 -3.87 9.61 -8.41
CA LEU A 20 -3.11 8.60 -7.64
C LEU A 20 -4.00 7.87 -6.63
N GLY A 21 -4.94 8.58 -6.06
CA GLY A 21 -5.95 8.03 -5.18
C GLY A 21 -7.08 9.02 -4.94
N VAL A 22 -8.20 8.52 -4.45
CA VAL A 22 -9.39 9.31 -4.13
C VAL A 22 -9.86 8.94 -2.74
N ARG A 23 -10.02 9.93 -1.89
CA ARG A 23 -10.67 9.78 -0.60
C ARG A 23 -12.17 10.07 -0.72
N SER A 24 -12.98 9.18 -0.14
CA SER A 24 -14.44 9.34 -0.02
C SER A 24 -14.87 8.90 1.38
N GLY A 25 -15.30 9.84 2.20
CA GLY A 25 -15.59 9.57 3.61
C GLY A 25 -14.33 9.13 4.36
N ASN A 26 -14.41 7.96 5.00
CA ASN A 26 -13.30 7.34 5.72
C ASN A 26 -12.54 6.28 4.87
N LEU A 27 -12.84 6.18 3.58
CA LEU A 27 -12.13 5.29 2.67
C LEU A 27 -11.21 6.06 1.74
N VAL A 28 -10.11 5.43 1.38
CA VAL A 28 -9.24 5.86 0.29
C VAL A 28 -9.11 4.74 -0.73
N PHE A 29 -9.33 5.08 -1.98
CA PHE A 29 -9.17 4.23 -3.14
C PHE A 29 -7.86 4.60 -3.80
N VAL A 30 -6.91 3.68 -3.82
CA VAL A 30 -5.62 3.85 -4.50
C VAL A 30 -5.75 3.28 -5.90
N SER A 31 -5.44 4.08 -6.90
CA SER A 31 -5.44 3.67 -8.30
C SER A 31 -4.46 2.54 -8.57
N GLY A 32 -4.63 1.84 -9.68
CA GLY A 32 -3.66 0.87 -10.16
C GLY A 32 -2.25 1.43 -10.08
N THR A 33 -1.42 0.77 -9.30
CA THR A 33 -0.08 1.22 -8.92
C THR A 33 0.92 0.16 -9.34
N VAL A 34 1.94 0.57 -10.05
CA VAL A 34 3.02 -0.28 -10.57
C VAL A 34 4.35 0.07 -9.92
N GLY A 35 5.39 -0.69 -10.23
CA GLY A 35 6.73 -0.48 -9.68
C GLY A 35 7.51 0.68 -10.32
N TRP A 36 6.87 1.76 -10.73
CA TRP A 36 7.56 2.97 -11.18
C TRP A 36 8.22 3.70 -10.03
N ARG A 37 9.46 4.08 -10.22
CA ARG A 37 10.12 5.05 -9.33
C ARG A 37 9.66 6.47 -9.65
N PRO A 38 9.85 7.43 -8.72
CA PRO A 38 9.49 8.84 -8.95
C PRO A 38 10.16 9.45 -10.19
N ASP A 39 11.36 8.99 -10.56
CA ASP A 39 12.08 9.40 -11.76
C ASP A 39 11.57 8.76 -13.06
N GLY A 40 10.53 7.90 -12.96
CA GLY A 40 9.94 7.18 -14.09
C GLY A 40 10.65 5.89 -14.49
N SER A 41 11.77 5.54 -13.84
CA SER A 41 12.46 4.28 -14.10
C SER A 41 11.68 3.08 -13.54
N ILE A 42 11.82 1.93 -14.18
CA ILE A 42 11.17 0.67 -13.79
C ILE A 42 12.27 -0.30 -13.34
N PRO A 43 12.20 -0.81 -12.09
CA PRO A 43 13.17 -1.81 -11.63
C PRO A 43 13.08 -3.11 -12.47
N ALA A 44 14.21 -3.74 -12.66
CA ALA A 44 14.26 -5.04 -13.32
C ALA A 44 13.76 -6.16 -12.41
N GLY A 45 12.96 -7.06 -12.98
CA GLY A 45 12.48 -8.27 -12.32
C GLY A 45 11.32 -8.07 -11.36
N ILE A 46 10.57 -9.16 -11.19
CA ILE A 46 9.31 -9.16 -10.43
C ILE A 46 9.49 -8.75 -8.96
N LYS A 47 10.55 -9.20 -8.29
CA LYS A 47 10.78 -8.94 -6.88
C LYS A 47 10.92 -7.45 -6.58
N GLU A 48 11.75 -6.76 -7.35
CA GLU A 48 11.99 -5.33 -7.16
C GLU A 48 10.80 -4.48 -7.63
N GLN A 49 10.08 -4.92 -8.66
CA GLN A 49 8.83 -4.27 -9.04
C GLN A 49 7.76 -4.42 -7.97
N CYS A 50 7.60 -5.59 -7.34
CA CYS A 50 6.68 -5.77 -6.21
C CYS A 50 7.02 -4.84 -5.03
N ARG A 51 8.30 -4.74 -4.66
CA ARG A 51 8.74 -3.86 -3.58
C ARG A 51 8.41 -2.40 -3.88
N GLN A 52 8.84 -1.91 -5.04
CA GLN A 52 8.57 -0.54 -5.45
C GLN A 52 7.08 -0.24 -5.54
N MET A 53 6.29 -1.19 -6.03
CA MET A 53 4.83 -1.09 -6.10
C MET A 53 4.21 -0.88 -4.71
N TYR A 54 4.56 -1.69 -3.71
CA TYR A 54 4.03 -1.54 -2.35
C TYR A 54 4.53 -0.27 -1.67
N GLU A 55 5.77 0.16 -1.90
CA GLU A 55 6.27 1.45 -1.42
C GLU A 55 5.48 2.61 -2.01
N ASN A 56 5.14 2.55 -3.30
CA ASN A 56 4.31 3.56 -3.94
C ASN A 56 2.90 3.60 -3.33
N VAL A 57 2.26 2.44 -3.12
CA VAL A 57 0.97 2.35 -2.42
C VAL A 57 1.05 3.00 -1.03
N GLN A 58 2.09 2.67 -0.26
CA GLN A 58 2.31 3.25 1.07
C GLN A 58 2.41 4.77 1.04
N ARG A 59 3.14 5.32 0.07
CA ARG A 59 3.30 6.77 -0.09
C ARG A 59 1.98 7.47 -0.43
N VAL A 60 1.18 6.89 -1.30
CA VAL A 60 -0.17 7.40 -1.63
C VAL A 60 -1.10 7.33 -0.41
N LEU A 61 -1.09 6.20 0.31
CA LEU A 61 -1.88 6.03 1.54
C LEU A 61 -1.48 7.05 2.61
N ASN A 62 -0.17 7.26 2.83
CA ASN A 62 0.32 8.25 3.80
C ASN A 62 -0.14 9.66 3.44
N ALA A 63 -0.11 10.03 2.15
CA ALA A 63 -0.62 11.31 1.68
C ALA A 63 -2.13 11.48 1.90
N ALA A 64 -2.88 10.37 1.93
CA ALA A 64 -4.31 10.34 2.23
C ALA A 64 -4.64 10.33 3.73
N GLY A 65 -3.64 10.21 4.61
CA GLY A 65 -3.83 10.08 6.06
C GLY A 65 -4.13 8.65 6.53
N SER A 66 -3.77 7.66 5.70
CA SER A 66 -3.88 6.22 5.97
C SER A 66 -2.50 5.54 6.01
N SER A 67 -2.46 4.21 6.00
CA SER A 67 -1.25 3.41 5.95
C SER A 67 -1.55 2.01 5.41
N LEU A 68 -0.51 1.20 5.18
CA LEU A 68 -0.67 -0.21 4.79
C LEU A 68 -1.45 -1.03 5.82
N ASP A 69 -1.31 -0.74 7.12
CA ASP A 69 -2.05 -1.43 8.19
C ASP A 69 -3.57 -1.24 8.11
N HIS A 70 -4.02 -0.24 7.37
CA HIS A 70 -5.44 0.07 7.19
C HIS A 70 -5.99 -0.38 5.85
N VAL A 71 -5.20 -1.08 5.03
CA VAL A 71 -5.68 -1.66 3.77
C VAL A 71 -6.66 -2.79 4.07
N VAL A 72 -7.84 -2.70 3.49
CA VAL A 72 -8.91 -3.70 3.67
C VAL A 72 -9.06 -4.61 2.46
N SER A 73 -8.66 -4.15 1.28
CA SER A 73 -8.77 -4.94 0.04
C SER A 73 -7.67 -4.57 -0.95
N THR A 74 -7.19 -5.58 -1.66
CA THR A 74 -6.28 -5.42 -2.80
C THR A 74 -6.71 -6.31 -3.96
N THR A 75 -6.54 -5.81 -5.18
CA THR A 75 -6.54 -6.62 -6.41
C THR A 75 -5.18 -6.46 -7.07
N THR A 76 -4.50 -7.58 -7.31
CA THR A 76 -3.17 -7.60 -7.93
C THR A 76 -3.25 -8.27 -9.30
N TYR A 77 -2.62 -7.66 -10.27
CA TYR A 77 -2.52 -8.12 -11.65
C TYR A 77 -1.10 -8.56 -11.92
N LEU A 78 -0.92 -9.81 -12.36
CA LEU A 78 0.36 -10.39 -12.77
C LEU A 78 0.36 -10.66 -14.28
N VAL A 79 1.49 -10.46 -14.91
CA VAL A 79 1.67 -10.85 -16.32
C VAL A 79 2.03 -12.34 -16.44
N ASN A 80 2.70 -12.92 -15.43
CA ASN A 80 3.10 -14.31 -15.42
C ASN A 80 2.65 -15.02 -14.13
N ALA A 81 1.91 -16.11 -14.24
CA ALA A 81 1.46 -16.92 -13.10
C ALA A 81 2.63 -17.48 -12.27
N ALA A 82 3.79 -17.74 -12.88
CA ALA A 82 4.99 -18.22 -12.18
C ALA A 82 5.52 -17.22 -11.14
N ASP A 83 5.20 -15.93 -11.29
CA ASP A 83 5.62 -14.87 -10.35
C ASP A 83 4.79 -14.81 -9.05
N TYR A 84 3.71 -15.60 -8.97
CA TYR A 84 2.81 -15.59 -7.79
C TYR A 84 3.54 -15.91 -6.47
N ARG A 85 4.50 -16.83 -6.49
CA ARG A 85 5.30 -17.15 -5.31
C ARG A 85 6.13 -15.97 -4.84
N VAL A 86 6.82 -15.29 -5.74
CA VAL A 86 7.65 -14.12 -5.43
C VAL A 86 6.79 -12.96 -4.95
N LEU A 87 5.64 -12.73 -5.58
CA LEU A 87 4.65 -11.75 -5.11
C LEU A 87 4.28 -12.00 -3.66
N ASN A 88 3.95 -13.25 -3.29
CA ASN A 88 3.56 -13.58 -1.91
C ASN A 88 4.70 -13.40 -0.91
N GLU A 89 5.93 -13.76 -1.26
CA GLU A 89 7.11 -13.55 -0.41
C GLU A 89 7.33 -12.06 -0.12
N VAL A 90 7.18 -11.19 -1.11
CA VAL A 90 7.29 -9.74 -0.93
C VAL A 90 6.08 -9.20 -0.17
N ARG A 91 4.87 -9.59 -0.55
CA ARG A 91 3.61 -9.14 0.09
C ARG A 91 3.60 -9.40 1.59
N ALA A 92 4.12 -10.56 2.03
CA ALA A 92 4.21 -10.92 3.44
C ALA A 92 5.07 -9.95 4.27
N GLN A 93 6.00 -9.22 3.64
CA GLN A 93 6.83 -8.21 4.31
C GLN A 93 6.05 -6.91 4.57
N TYR A 94 5.04 -6.61 3.76
CA TYR A 94 4.21 -5.39 3.88
C TYR A 94 2.92 -5.63 4.65
N PHE A 95 2.38 -6.85 4.63
CA PHE A 95 1.15 -7.28 5.32
C PHE A 95 1.42 -8.46 6.24
N ALA A 96 2.33 -8.25 7.21
CA ALA A 96 2.76 -9.32 8.12
C ALA A 96 1.68 -9.72 9.13
N LYS A 97 0.72 -8.84 9.41
CA LYS A 97 -0.36 -9.04 10.37
C LYS A 97 -1.68 -8.51 9.80
N ASP A 98 -2.76 -9.23 10.07
CA ASP A 98 -4.12 -8.83 9.68
C ASP A 98 -4.19 -8.47 8.18
N ALA A 99 -3.71 -9.38 7.33
CA ALA A 99 -3.63 -9.16 5.89
C ALA A 99 -5.01 -8.82 5.28
N PRO A 100 -5.05 -7.92 4.27
CA PRO A 100 -6.30 -7.53 3.63
C PRO A 100 -6.92 -8.67 2.83
N ALA A 101 -8.21 -8.55 2.54
CA ALA A 101 -8.84 -9.35 1.49
C ALA A 101 -8.10 -9.13 0.16
N SER A 102 -7.88 -10.18 -0.61
CA SER A 102 -7.04 -10.08 -1.81
C SER A 102 -7.52 -10.99 -2.92
N ALA A 103 -7.51 -10.47 -4.14
CA ALA A 103 -7.55 -11.24 -5.37
C ALA A 103 -6.25 -11.04 -6.15
N VAL A 104 -5.78 -12.09 -6.82
CA VAL A 104 -4.67 -12.03 -7.77
C VAL A 104 -5.13 -12.66 -9.07
N VAL A 105 -4.97 -11.93 -10.16
CA VAL A 105 -5.35 -12.38 -11.49
C VAL A 105 -4.16 -12.27 -12.44
N VAL A 106 -4.08 -13.18 -13.39
CA VAL A 106 -3.08 -13.13 -14.46
C VAL A 106 -3.73 -12.45 -15.66
N VAL A 107 -3.05 -11.45 -16.19
CA VAL A 107 -3.46 -10.68 -17.35
C VAL A 107 -2.51 -10.90 -18.52
N LYS A 108 -2.96 -10.64 -19.72
CA LYS A 108 -2.14 -10.79 -20.92
C LYS A 108 -0.93 -9.84 -20.89
N GLU A 109 -1.14 -8.60 -20.52
CA GLU A 109 -0.14 -7.54 -20.47
C GLU A 109 -0.61 -6.39 -19.58
N LEU A 110 0.32 -5.56 -19.13
CA LEU A 110 0.05 -4.27 -18.51
C LEU A 110 0.27 -3.15 -19.52
N VAL A 111 0.08 -1.90 -19.10
CA VAL A 111 0.15 -0.72 -19.99
C VAL A 111 1.53 -0.50 -20.64
N ARG A 112 2.56 -1.15 -20.13
CA ARG A 112 3.90 -1.18 -20.73
C ARG A 112 4.49 -2.58 -20.63
N PRO A 113 5.27 -3.03 -21.63
CA PRO A 113 5.80 -4.40 -21.67
C PRO A 113 6.82 -4.70 -20.57
N GLU A 114 7.45 -3.68 -19.98
CA GLU A 114 8.43 -3.86 -18.89
C GLU A 114 7.76 -4.10 -17.54
N LEU A 115 6.46 -3.76 -17.40
CA LEU A 115 5.70 -3.93 -16.16
C LEU A 115 5.24 -5.37 -16.01
N LEU A 116 5.47 -5.94 -14.83
CA LEU A 116 5.20 -7.34 -14.51
C LEU A 116 4.09 -7.49 -13.47
N VAL A 117 3.79 -6.43 -12.73
CA VAL A 117 2.81 -6.45 -11.64
C VAL A 117 2.19 -5.07 -11.43
N GLU A 118 0.91 -5.08 -11.07
CA GLU A 118 0.13 -3.90 -10.70
C GLU A 118 -0.80 -4.24 -9.54
N VAL A 119 -1.09 -3.28 -8.66
CA VAL A 119 -2.05 -3.45 -7.57
C VAL A 119 -2.94 -2.23 -7.44
N GLU A 120 -4.21 -2.45 -7.20
CA GLU A 120 -5.13 -1.45 -6.66
C GLU A 120 -5.48 -1.81 -5.22
N ALA A 121 -5.76 -0.79 -4.40
CA ALA A 121 -6.04 -0.99 -2.98
C ALA A 121 -7.16 -0.08 -2.48
N VAL A 122 -7.89 -0.60 -1.49
CA VAL A 122 -8.82 0.19 -0.69
C VAL A 122 -8.37 0.14 0.76
N ALA A 123 -8.29 1.28 1.41
CA ALA A 123 -7.91 1.39 2.82
C ALA A 123 -8.87 2.28 3.61
N GLU A 124 -8.95 2.04 4.91
CA GLU A 124 -9.64 2.93 5.83
C GLU A 124 -8.72 4.08 6.27
N ILE A 125 -9.31 5.23 6.54
CA ILE A 125 -8.63 6.36 7.16
C ILE A 125 -9.00 6.34 8.64
N PRO A 126 -8.03 6.09 9.56
CA PRO A 126 -8.32 5.97 10.97
C PRO A 126 -8.90 7.27 11.52
N THR A 127 -10.02 7.15 12.23
CA THR A 127 -10.63 8.27 12.93
C THR A 127 -9.79 8.70 14.15
N ARG A 128 -9.94 9.94 14.60
CA ARG A 128 -9.22 10.48 15.77
C ARG A 128 -9.33 9.61 17.03
N ARG A 129 -10.45 8.88 17.21
CA ARG A 129 -10.69 7.95 18.32
C ARG A 129 -9.77 6.71 18.26
N ALA A 130 -9.54 6.18 17.10
CA ALA A 130 -8.67 5.00 16.92
C ALA A 130 -7.18 5.34 17.14
N ARG A 131 -6.74 6.57 16.79
CA ARG A 131 -5.36 7.04 17.05
C ARG A 131 -5.08 7.21 18.55
N ALA A 132 -6.07 7.57 19.38
CA ALA A 132 -5.91 7.69 20.82
C ALA A 132 -5.80 6.32 21.52
N ALA A 133 -6.45 5.26 20.98
CA ALA A 133 -6.40 3.91 21.54
C ALA A 133 -5.07 3.18 21.25
N SER A 134 -4.44 3.47 20.12
CA SER A 134 -3.13 2.88 19.76
C SER A 134 -1.92 3.55 20.42
N GLY A 135 -2.05 4.81 20.86
CA GLY A 135 -1.01 5.58 21.54
C GLY A 135 -0.89 5.34 23.05
N GLY A 136 -1.79 4.59 23.67
CA GLY A 136 -1.95 4.47 25.12
C GLY A 136 -1.15 3.35 25.81
N ARG A 137 -0.31 2.57 25.14
CA ARG A 137 0.56 1.58 25.79
C ARG A 137 1.92 2.18 26.17
N ARG A 138 1.95 3.15 27.09
CA ARG A 138 3.17 3.51 27.80
C ARG A 138 3.36 2.54 28.99
N SER A 139 4.51 1.93 28.99
CA SER A 139 5.15 1.10 30.02
C SER A 139 4.72 1.37 31.45
N VAL A 140 4.20 0.33 32.11
CA VAL A 140 4.21 0.23 33.57
C VAL A 140 5.66 0.06 34.00
N ARG A 141 6.25 1.08 34.61
CA ARG A 141 7.54 0.98 35.31
C ARG A 141 7.37 -0.01 36.46
N GLN A 142 8.09 -1.11 36.40
CA GLN A 142 8.28 -2.00 37.56
C GLN A 142 9.08 -1.23 38.64
N ALA A 143 8.45 -1.00 39.78
CA ALA A 143 9.13 -0.52 40.97
C ALA A 143 10.00 -1.66 41.54
N LYS A 144 11.28 -1.38 41.75
CA LYS A 144 12.19 -2.29 42.45
C LYS A 144 11.84 -2.37 43.95
N PRO A 145 11.83 -3.56 44.57
CA PRO A 145 11.64 -3.66 46.02
C PRO A 145 12.91 -3.18 46.72
N LYS A 146 12.73 -2.34 47.75
CA LYS A 146 13.79 -1.96 48.71
C LYS A 146 14.16 -3.18 49.57
N ARG A 147 15.42 -3.56 49.55
CA ARG A 147 15.98 -4.48 50.55
C ARG A 147 16.14 -3.76 51.87
N ARG A 148 15.69 -4.42 52.95
CA ARG A 148 16.11 -4.16 54.36
C ARG A 148 17.34 -4.96 54.64
#